data_80a5f7d2b02b5e46dbaad4c987b4250e
#
_entry.id   80a5f7d2b02b5e46dbaad4c987b4250e
#
_cell.length_a   1.000
_cell.length_b   1.000
_cell.length_c   1.000
_cell.angle_alpha   90.00
_cell.angle_beta   90.00
_cell.angle_gamma   90.00
#
_symmetry.space_group_name_H-M   'P 1'
#
loop_
_entity.id
_entity.type
_entity.pdbx_description
1 polymer ?
#
loop_
_entity_poly.entity_id
_entity_poly.type
_entity_poly.pdbx_seq_one_letter_code
_entity_poly.pdbx_strand_id
1 'polypeptide(L)'
;MEVVIVPDAKAGGELIADGIAGLLRRKPDALLGVATGSTPLPIYEALIAQVAAGSVDASRARIAQLDEYVGLPTGHPESYRSTVLRQVVEPLGLSQDAFMGPDGAAEDVQAACEAYDRALAAAGGVDLQILGIGTDGHIGFNEPCSSLASRTRIKTLTEQTRVDNARFFDNDIEQVPHHVITQGIGTILEARHLVLLATGEGKADAVAQTVEGPVAALVPASALQLHPHATVVVDEAAASKLKLADYFRHTFAEKPGWQGI
;
A
#
# COMPACT_ATOMS: atom_id res chain seq x y z
N MET A 1 -4.89 -10.02 13.06
CA MET A 1 -5.32 -9.49 11.74
C MET A 1 -6.84 -9.43 11.74
N GLU A 2 -7.40 -8.31 11.33
CA GLU A 2 -8.84 -8.12 11.15
C GLU A 2 -9.19 -8.22 9.67
N VAL A 3 -10.36 -8.79 9.35
CA VAL A 3 -10.86 -8.86 7.97
C VAL A 3 -12.23 -8.19 7.91
N VAL A 4 -12.38 -7.23 6.99
CA VAL A 4 -13.60 -6.45 6.81
C VAL A 4 -14.13 -6.65 5.40
N ILE A 5 -15.34 -7.15 5.28
CA ILE A 5 -16.00 -7.36 4.00
C ILE A 5 -16.96 -6.19 3.76
N VAL A 6 -16.79 -5.49 2.66
CA VAL A 6 -17.54 -4.31 2.27
C VAL A 6 -18.28 -4.53 0.95
N PRO A 7 -19.34 -3.76 0.65
CA PRO A 7 -20.10 -3.94 -0.59
C PRO A 7 -19.27 -3.74 -1.87
N ASP A 8 -18.38 -2.75 -1.87
CA ASP A 8 -17.62 -2.34 -3.05
C ASP A 8 -16.33 -1.58 -2.69
N ALA A 9 -15.53 -1.27 -3.71
CA ALA A 9 -14.27 -0.54 -3.57
C ALA A 9 -14.45 0.85 -2.93
N LYS A 10 -15.58 1.53 -3.21
CA LYS A 10 -15.86 2.86 -2.65
C LYS A 10 -16.07 2.77 -1.14
N ALA A 11 -16.90 1.84 -0.69
CA ALA A 11 -17.13 1.62 0.75
C ALA A 11 -15.83 1.23 1.48
N GLY A 12 -14.98 0.43 0.83
CA GLY A 12 -13.65 0.10 1.36
C GLY A 12 -12.74 1.32 1.46
N GLY A 13 -12.73 2.16 0.43
CA GLY A 13 -11.99 3.42 0.43
C GLY A 13 -12.43 4.37 1.53
N GLU A 14 -13.75 4.58 1.68
CA GLU A 14 -14.34 5.42 2.73
C GLU A 14 -13.99 4.92 4.14
N LEU A 15 -14.12 3.62 4.39
CA LEU A 15 -13.76 3.01 5.66
C LEU A 15 -12.29 3.24 6.04
N ILE A 16 -11.38 3.02 5.09
CA ILE A 16 -9.94 3.21 5.32
C ILE A 16 -9.62 4.70 5.51
N ALA A 17 -10.24 5.58 4.72
CA ALA A 17 -10.08 7.03 4.87
C ALA A 17 -10.55 7.51 6.25
N ASP A 18 -11.65 6.97 6.79
CA ASP A 18 -12.10 7.25 8.16
C ASP A 18 -11.08 6.80 9.21
N GLY A 19 -10.45 5.65 9.00
CA GLY A 19 -9.35 5.16 9.84
C GLY A 19 -8.14 6.11 9.82
N ILE A 20 -7.74 6.57 8.63
CA ILE A 20 -6.67 7.57 8.45
C ILE A 20 -7.06 8.90 9.11
N ALA A 21 -8.29 9.36 8.93
CA ALA A 21 -8.80 10.57 9.57
C ALA A 21 -8.73 10.46 11.10
N GLY A 22 -9.11 9.32 11.65
CA GLY A 22 -8.96 9.03 13.07
C GLY A 22 -7.52 9.05 13.54
N LEU A 23 -6.59 8.52 12.76
CA LEU A 23 -5.16 8.59 13.02
C LEU A 23 -4.66 10.04 13.01
N LEU A 24 -4.98 10.82 11.98
CA LEU A 24 -4.53 12.23 11.86
C LEU A 24 -5.05 13.12 12.98
N ARG A 25 -6.27 12.87 13.51
CA ARG A 25 -6.77 13.57 14.70
C ARG A 25 -5.94 13.29 15.97
N ARG A 26 -5.43 12.05 16.12
CA ARG A 26 -4.59 11.63 17.27
C ARG A 26 -3.13 11.99 17.08
N LYS A 27 -2.64 11.92 15.85
CA LYS A 27 -1.25 12.18 15.46
C LYS A 27 -1.23 12.97 14.16
N PRO A 28 -1.33 14.31 14.21
CA PRO A 28 -1.39 15.16 13.03
C PRO A 28 -0.19 15.05 12.09
N ASP A 29 0.98 14.69 12.62
CA ASP A 29 2.25 14.48 11.88
C ASP A 29 2.49 12.99 11.52
N ALA A 30 1.42 12.19 11.45
CA ALA A 30 1.54 10.78 11.09
C ALA A 30 2.22 10.59 9.73
N LEU A 31 3.05 9.56 9.63
CA LEU A 31 3.67 9.11 8.39
C LEU A 31 2.78 8.04 7.75
N LEU A 32 2.16 8.39 6.62
CA LEU A 32 1.29 7.51 5.86
C LEU A 32 2.09 6.84 4.74
N GLY A 33 2.18 5.52 4.78
CA GLY A 33 2.75 4.72 3.70
C GLY A 33 1.70 4.55 2.59
N VAL A 34 2.04 4.95 1.37
CA VAL A 34 1.13 4.95 0.21
C VAL A 34 1.61 4.01 -0.88
N ALA A 35 0.67 3.42 -1.60
CA ALA A 35 0.90 2.60 -2.78
C ALA A 35 0.39 3.31 -4.04
N THR A 36 0.86 2.90 -5.20
CA THR A 36 0.37 3.34 -6.51
C THR A 36 -0.58 2.31 -7.13
N GLY A 37 -1.14 2.64 -8.30
CA GLY A 37 -2.10 1.80 -9.00
C GLY A 37 -3.55 2.19 -8.73
N SER A 38 -4.49 1.40 -9.26
CA SER A 38 -5.92 1.71 -9.18
C SER A 38 -6.56 1.35 -7.84
N THR A 39 -6.01 0.36 -7.14
CA THR A 39 -6.60 -0.15 -5.88
C THR A 39 -6.69 0.91 -4.77
N PRO A 40 -5.67 1.75 -4.49
CA PRO A 40 -5.75 2.72 -3.41
C PRO A 40 -6.53 4.00 -3.78
N LEU A 41 -6.88 4.23 -5.04
CA LEU A 41 -7.54 5.48 -5.47
C LEU A 41 -8.81 5.80 -4.68
N PRO A 42 -9.75 4.86 -4.40
CA PRO A 42 -10.92 5.16 -3.60
C PRO A 42 -10.60 5.66 -2.18
N ILE A 43 -9.47 5.22 -1.61
CA ILE A 43 -9.00 5.68 -0.29
C ILE A 43 -8.58 7.15 -0.39
N TYR A 44 -7.78 7.48 -1.40
CA TYR A 44 -7.27 8.84 -1.61
C TYR A 44 -8.40 9.81 -1.93
N GLU A 45 -9.32 9.42 -2.82
CA GLU A 45 -10.49 10.22 -3.16
C GLU A 45 -11.34 10.54 -1.93
N ALA A 46 -11.62 9.55 -1.08
CA ALA A 46 -12.40 9.74 0.13
C ALA A 46 -11.66 10.64 1.15
N LEU A 47 -10.36 10.44 1.35
CA LEU A 47 -9.57 11.27 2.27
C LEU A 47 -9.47 12.71 1.78
N ILE A 48 -9.21 12.93 0.49
CA ILE A 48 -9.16 14.26 -0.13
C ILE A 48 -10.50 14.98 0.02
N ALA A 49 -11.62 14.27 -0.19
CA ALA A 49 -12.96 14.84 0.01
C ALA A 49 -13.18 15.26 1.48
N GLN A 50 -12.72 14.49 2.45
CA GLN A 50 -12.82 14.82 3.87
C GLN A 50 -11.97 16.06 4.23
N VAL A 51 -10.76 16.17 3.66
CA VAL A 51 -9.89 17.35 3.84
C VAL A 51 -10.53 18.58 3.20
N ALA A 52 -11.03 18.48 1.97
CA ALA A 52 -11.71 19.57 1.28
C ALA A 52 -12.98 20.05 2.01
N ALA A 53 -13.70 19.13 2.67
CA ALA A 53 -14.85 19.45 3.50
C ALA A 53 -14.47 20.04 4.88
N GLY A 54 -13.18 20.11 5.22
CA GLY A 54 -12.69 20.61 6.52
C GLY A 54 -12.96 19.67 7.70
N SER A 55 -13.34 18.41 7.46
CA SER A 55 -13.59 17.41 8.50
C SER A 55 -12.31 16.74 9.01
N VAL A 56 -11.21 16.85 8.25
CA VAL A 56 -9.87 16.33 8.57
C VAL A 56 -8.83 17.38 8.23
N ASP A 57 -7.90 17.63 9.16
CA ASP A 57 -6.71 18.42 8.92
C ASP A 57 -5.53 17.48 8.61
N ALA A 58 -5.08 17.48 7.36
CA ALA A 58 -3.92 16.72 6.91
C ALA A 58 -2.66 17.57 6.73
N SER A 59 -2.69 18.87 7.06
CA SER A 59 -1.62 19.85 6.73
C SER A 59 -0.24 19.50 7.29
N ARG A 60 -0.16 18.63 8.30
CA ARG A 60 1.08 18.15 8.91
C ARG A 60 1.40 16.70 8.63
N ALA A 61 0.53 15.99 7.88
CA ALA A 61 0.77 14.61 7.50
C ALA A 61 2.04 14.48 6.65
N ARG A 62 2.69 13.32 6.75
CA ARG A 62 3.85 12.97 5.94
C ARG A 62 3.53 11.72 5.11
N ILE A 63 4.13 11.63 3.94
CA ILE A 63 3.86 10.57 2.97
C ILE A 63 5.14 9.77 2.71
N ALA A 64 5.06 8.44 2.84
CA ALA A 64 6.14 7.51 2.49
C ALA A 64 5.69 6.62 1.32
N GLN A 65 6.51 6.56 0.30
CA GLN A 65 6.27 5.80 -0.92
C GLN A 65 6.67 4.33 -0.74
N LEU A 66 5.89 3.39 -1.29
CA LEU A 66 6.14 1.95 -1.16
C LEU A 66 7.26 1.46 -2.09
N ASP A 67 7.31 1.98 -3.32
CA ASP A 67 8.19 1.49 -4.38
C ASP A 67 8.47 2.57 -5.44
N GLU A 68 9.52 2.40 -6.26
CA GLU A 68 9.87 3.32 -7.34
C GLU A 68 10.59 2.59 -8.47
N TYR A 69 10.35 2.99 -9.71
CA TYR A 69 11.13 2.54 -10.87
C TYR A 69 12.59 2.96 -10.78
N VAL A 70 13.48 2.07 -11.23
CA VAL A 70 14.92 2.37 -11.37
C VAL A 70 15.21 2.86 -12.77
N GLY A 71 15.95 3.98 -12.86
CA GLY A 71 16.47 4.50 -14.13
C GLY A 71 15.56 5.49 -14.84
N LEU A 72 14.37 5.81 -14.33
CA LEU A 72 13.59 6.93 -14.84
C LEU A 72 14.21 8.26 -14.40
N PRO A 73 14.27 9.27 -15.29
CA PRO A 73 14.73 10.60 -14.91
C PRO A 73 13.87 11.21 -13.80
N THR A 74 14.48 12.02 -12.95
CA THR A 74 13.75 12.77 -11.92
C THR A 74 12.63 13.60 -12.57
N GLY A 75 11.40 13.47 -12.07
CA GLY A 75 10.24 14.18 -12.62
C GLY A 75 9.60 13.51 -13.84
N HIS A 76 10.04 12.31 -14.23
CA HIS A 76 9.33 11.55 -15.27
C HIS A 76 7.87 11.36 -14.88
N PRO A 77 6.89 11.63 -15.78
CA PRO A 77 5.46 11.60 -15.43
C PRO A 77 4.99 10.23 -14.90
N GLU A 78 5.60 9.14 -15.37
CA GLU A 78 5.26 7.78 -15.01
C GLU A 78 6.10 7.23 -13.84
N SER A 79 6.99 8.03 -13.24
CA SER A 79 7.61 7.64 -11.97
C SER A 79 6.53 7.56 -10.88
N TYR A 80 6.68 6.61 -9.96
CA TYR A 80 5.73 6.51 -8.85
C TYR A 80 5.78 7.72 -7.94
N ARG A 81 6.95 8.37 -7.81
CA ARG A 81 7.07 9.69 -7.16
C ARG A 81 6.13 10.71 -7.78
N SER A 82 6.16 10.89 -9.11
CA SER A 82 5.29 11.85 -9.80
C SER A 82 3.81 11.49 -9.63
N THR A 83 3.49 10.20 -9.64
CA THR A 83 2.15 9.70 -9.42
C THR A 83 1.65 10.00 -7.99
N VAL A 84 2.46 9.72 -6.95
CA VAL A 84 2.10 10.00 -5.55
C VAL A 84 1.97 11.51 -5.31
N LEU A 85 2.87 12.32 -5.87
CA LEU A 85 2.76 13.78 -5.77
C LEU A 85 1.42 14.26 -6.34
N ARG A 86 1.07 13.86 -7.55
CA ARG A 86 -0.16 14.25 -8.25
C ARG A 86 -1.44 13.71 -7.60
N GLN A 87 -1.41 12.46 -7.11
CA GLN A 87 -2.63 11.79 -6.62
C GLN A 87 -2.88 11.97 -5.13
N VAL A 88 -1.84 12.28 -4.35
CA VAL A 88 -1.94 12.31 -2.88
C VAL A 88 -1.43 13.64 -2.30
N VAL A 89 -0.16 13.96 -2.55
CA VAL A 89 0.51 15.09 -1.87
C VAL A 89 -0.14 16.42 -2.22
N GLU A 90 -0.25 16.73 -3.51
CA GLU A 90 -0.83 17.98 -4.02
C GLU A 90 -2.33 18.11 -3.67
N PRO A 91 -3.18 17.08 -3.88
CA PRO A 91 -4.59 17.19 -3.53
C PRO A 91 -4.88 17.30 -2.02
N LEU A 92 -3.98 16.80 -1.16
CA LEU A 92 -4.05 17.00 0.29
C LEU A 92 -3.51 18.37 0.74
N GLY A 93 -3.01 19.19 -0.19
CA GLY A 93 -2.41 20.49 0.11
C GLY A 93 -1.07 20.42 0.81
N LEU A 94 -0.36 19.30 0.70
CA LEU A 94 0.95 19.09 1.31
C LEU A 94 2.08 19.68 0.45
N SER A 95 3.15 20.16 1.10
CA SER A 95 4.37 20.48 0.39
C SER A 95 5.14 19.22 -0.03
N GLN A 96 6.01 19.35 -1.02
CA GLN A 96 6.86 18.23 -1.43
C GLN A 96 7.82 17.75 -0.34
N ASP A 97 8.13 18.60 0.66
CA ASP A 97 8.96 18.23 1.80
C ASP A 97 8.27 17.24 2.75
N ALA A 98 6.93 17.13 2.68
CA ALA A 98 6.19 16.11 3.41
C ALA A 98 6.31 14.70 2.80
N PHE A 99 6.87 14.59 1.60
CA PHE A 99 7.04 13.34 0.87
C PHE A 99 8.44 12.75 1.05
N MET A 100 8.53 11.44 1.24
CA MET A 100 9.76 10.67 1.16
C MET A 100 9.54 9.41 0.31
N GLY A 101 10.54 9.05 -0.47
CA GLY A 101 10.53 7.85 -1.32
C GLY A 101 11.94 7.40 -1.65
N PRO A 102 12.11 6.18 -2.15
CA PRO A 102 13.41 5.71 -2.60
C PRO A 102 13.86 6.45 -3.85
N ASP A 103 15.17 6.68 -3.97
CA ASP A 103 15.74 7.35 -5.14
C ASP A 103 16.05 6.32 -6.25
N GLY A 104 15.11 6.18 -7.20
CA GLY A 104 15.27 5.30 -8.37
C GLY A 104 16.24 5.82 -9.43
N ALA A 105 16.68 7.10 -9.34
CA ALA A 105 17.65 7.70 -10.25
C ALA A 105 19.09 7.68 -9.70
N ALA A 106 19.30 7.14 -8.49
CA ALA A 106 20.62 7.09 -7.85
C ALA A 106 21.61 6.24 -8.66
N GLU A 107 22.88 6.67 -8.72
CA GLU A 107 23.97 5.87 -9.31
C GLU A 107 24.20 4.57 -8.52
N ASP A 108 24.16 4.65 -7.18
CA ASP A 108 24.23 3.48 -6.28
C ASP A 108 22.84 3.20 -5.72
N VAL A 109 22.11 2.36 -6.44
CA VAL A 109 20.74 1.95 -6.08
C VAL A 109 20.71 1.18 -4.75
N GLN A 110 21.77 0.40 -4.45
CA GLN A 110 21.84 -0.33 -3.18
C GLN A 110 21.95 0.65 -2.00
N ALA A 111 22.84 1.63 -2.11
CA ALA A 111 22.96 2.67 -1.08
C ALA A 111 21.67 3.51 -0.94
N ALA A 112 20.95 3.75 -2.04
CA ALA A 112 19.64 4.42 -2.02
C ALA A 112 18.57 3.60 -1.26
N CYS A 113 18.52 2.29 -1.45
CA CYS A 113 17.64 1.40 -0.69
C CYS A 113 17.91 1.47 0.83
N GLU A 114 19.18 1.38 1.22
CA GLU A 114 19.58 1.46 2.63
C GLU A 114 19.33 2.85 3.24
N ALA A 115 19.54 3.91 2.44
CA ALA A 115 19.25 5.28 2.84
C ALA A 115 17.75 5.48 3.09
N TYR A 116 16.90 4.87 2.26
CA TYR A 116 15.46 4.94 2.43
C TYR A 116 14.98 4.22 3.71
N ASP A 117 15.47 3.01 3.99
CA ASP A 117 15.17 2.32 5.26
C ASP A 117 15.61 3.15 6.47
N ARG A 118 16.81 3.78 6.43
CA ARG A 118 17.27 4.68 7.49
C ARG A 118 16.38 5.93 7.62
N ALA A 119 15.91 6.49 6.51
CA ALA A 119 15.01 7.65 6.53
C ALA A 119 13.66 7.31 7.16
N LEU A 120 13.07 6.15 6.84
CA LEU A 120 11.84 5.67 7.46
C LEU A 120 12.02 5.50 8.98
N ALA A 121 13.12 4.88 9.40
CA ALA A 121 13.42 4.70 10.83
C ALA A 121 13.64 6.04 11.55
N ALA A 122 14.39 6.98 10.95
CA ALA A 122 14.64 8.31 11.49
C ALA A 122 13.36 9.16 11.58
N ALA A 123 12.40 8.94 10.67
CA ALA A 123 11.08 9.57 10.70
C ALA A 123 10.17 9.01 11.82
N GLY A 124 10.60 7.97 12.53
CA GLY A 124 9.86 7.30 13.59
C GLY A 124 9.03 6.11 13.12
N GLY A 125 9.25 5.64 11.89
CA GLY A 125 8.51 4.54 11.26
C GLY A 125 7.16 4.97 10.67
N VAL A 126 6.60 4.14 9.79
CA VAL A 126 5.29 4.36 9.16
C VAL A 126 4.19 4.12 10.19
N ASP A 127 3.24 5.06 10.30
CA ASP A 127 2.12 4.94 11.24
C ASP A 127 0.99 4.08 10.68
N LEU A 128 0.70 4.21 9.38
CA LEU A 128 -0.25 3.38 8.66
C LEU A 128 0.26 3.16 7.24
N GLN A 129 0.43 1.89 6.83
CA GLN A 129 0.85 1.51 5.48
C GLN A 129 -0.34 0.99 4.70
N ILE A 130 -0.66 1.65 3.59
CA ILE A 130 -1.66 1.19 2.62
C ILE A 130 -1.00 0.19 1.67
N LEU A 131 -1.67 -0.94 1.44
CA LEU A 131 -1.22 -2.01 0.56
C LEU A 131 -2.34 -2.41 -0.40
N GLY A 132 -1.98 -2.74 -1.63
CA GLY A 132 -2.76 -3.59 -2.51
C GLY A 132 -2.23 -5.02 -2.51
N ILE A 133 -2.84 -5.91 -3.30
CA ILE A 133 -2.38 -7.30 -3.44
C ILE A 133 -2.38 -7.71 -4.92
N GLY A 134 -1.34 -8.43 -5.34
CA GLY A 134 -1.31 -9.10 -6.63
C GLY A 134 -2.21 -10.34 -6.69
N THR A 135 -2.49 -10.83 -7.88
CA THR A 135 -3.27 -12.07 -8.07
C THR A 135 -2.54 -13.32 -7.57
N ASP A 136 -1.24 -13.25 -7.41
CA ASP A 136 -0.34 -14.27 -6.85
C ASP A 136 -0.01 -14.04 -5.37
N GLY A 137 -0.60 -13.02 -4.75
CA GLY A 137 -0.41 -12.70 -3.34
C GLY A 137 0.79 -11.79 -3.03
N HIS A 138 1.42 -11.16 -4.04
CA HIS A 138 2.48 -10.19 -3.79
C HIS A 138 1.94 -8.89 -3.15
N ILE A 139 2.79 -8.21 -2.37
CA ILE A 139 2.58 -6.86 -1.83
C ILE A 139 3.79 -5.97 -2.19
N GLY A 140 3.54 -4.73 -2.67
CA GLY A 140 4.57 -3.97 -3.37
C GLY A 140 5.08 -4.79 -4.55
N PHE A 141 6.41 -4.84 -4.76
CA PHE A 141 7.02 -5.78 -5.72
C PHE A 141 7.70 -6.98 -5.02
N ASN A 142 7.13 -7.41 -3.89
CA ASN A 142 7.56 -8.64 -3.23
C ASN A 142 6.81 -9.83 -3.84
N GLU A 143 7.31 -10.32 -4.98
CA GLU A 143 6.80 -11.49 -5.68
C GLU A 143 6.92 -12.78 -4.85
N PRO A 144 6.18 -13.86 -5.18
CA PRO A 144 6.30 -15.15 -4.54
C PRO A 144 7.76 -15.58 -4.32
N CYS A 145 8.02 -16.22 -3.18
CA CYS A 145 9.36 -16.61 -2.70
C CYS A 145 10.24 -15.44 -2.23
N SER A 146 9.71 -14.22 -2.10
CA SER A 146 10.41 -13.13 -1.40
C SER A 146 10.57 -13.46 0.08
N SER A 147 11.75 -13.21 0.64
CA SER A 147 11.98 -13.41 2.08
C SER A 147 11.03 -12.55 2.91
N LEU A 148 10.36 -13.14 3.90
CA LEU A 148 9.48 -12.41 4.82
C LEU A 148 10.23 -11.42 5.73
N ALA A 149 11.57 -11.55 5.82
CA ALA A 149 12.46 -10.63 6.54
C ALA A 149 13.20 -9.65 5.62
N SER A 150 12.80 -9.56 4.33
CA SER A 150 13.49 -8.69 3.36
C SER A 150 13.39 -7.22 3.72
N ARG A 151 14.47 -6.50 3.44
CA ARG A 151 14.55 -5.04 3.55
C ARG A 151 14.25 -4.38 2.20
N THR A 152 14.20 -3.04 2.17
CA THR A 152 14.11 -2.29 0.91
C THR A 152 15.25 -2.68 -0.01
N ARG A 153 14.93 -3.02 -1.26
CA ARG A 153 15.89 -3.55 -2.23
C ARG A 153 15.43 -3.39 -3.65
N ILE A 154 16.37 -3.53 -4.58
CA ILE A 154 16.08 -3.64 -6.02
C ILE A 154 15.42 -5.00 -6.32
N LYS A 155 14.43 -4.98 -7.20
CA LYS A 155 13.78 -6.17 -7.76
C LYS A 155 13.72 -6.05 -9.27
N THR A 156 13.84 -7.18 -9.95
CA THR A 156 13.60 -7.27 -11.40
C THR A 156 12.10 -7.52 -11.61
N LEU A 157 11.49 -6.72 -12.48
CA LEU A 157 10.09 -6.91 -12.87
C LEU A 157 9.96 -8.16 -13.74
N THR A 158 8.88 -8.91 -13.56
CA THR A 158 8.53 -10.00 -14.47
C THR A 158 8.12 -9.43 -15.82
N GLU A 159 8.24 -10.23 -16.88
CA GLU A 159 7.77 -9.81 -18.20
C GLU A 159 6.28 -9.48 -18.18
N GLN A 160 5.48 -10.28 -17.47
CA GLN A 160 4.05 -10.01 -17.31
C GLN A 160 3.79 -8.65 -16.66
N THR A 161 4.51 -8.31 -15.59
CA THR A 161 4.38 -7.01 -14.92
C THR A 161 4.76 -5.87 -15.86
N ARG A 162 5.80 -6.03 -16.70
CA ARG A 162 6.18 -5.02 -17.70
C ARG A 162 5.09 -4.87 -18.77
N VAL A 163 4.53 -5.98 -19.26
CA VAL A 163 3.40 -5.95 -20.20
C VAL A 163 2.20 -5.21 -19.60
N ASP A 164 1.83 -5.52 -18.37
CA ASP A 164 0.70 -4.89 -17.68
C ASP A 164 0.93 -3.38 -17.47
N ASN A 165 2.18 -2.97 -17.24
CA ASN A 165 2.55 -1.58 -17.00
C ASN A 165 2.81 -0.79 -18.31
N ALA A 166 2.98 -1.46 -19.45
CA ALA A 166 3.20 -0.79 -20.75
C ALA A 166 2.07 0.20 -21.09
N ARG A 167 0.86 -0.02 -20.60
CA ARG A 167 -0.29 0.92 -20.74
C ARG A 167 0.01 2.34 -20.23
N PHE A 168 0.96 2.50 -19.32
CA PHE A 168 1.41 3.80 -18.80
C PHE A 168 2.57 4.39 -19.60
N PHE A 169 3.15 3.62 -20.53
CA PHE A 169 4.31 3.97 -21.35
C PHE A 169 3.93 3.86 -22.84
N ASP A 170 2.83 4.50 -23.25
CA ASP A 170 2.33 4.50 -24.63
C ASP A 170 2.13 3.12 -25.25
N ASN A 171 1.91 2.08 -24.44
CA ASN A 171 1.88 0.66 -24.77
C ASN A 171 3.21 0.12 -25.33
N ASP A 172 4.33 0.77 -25.03
CA ASP A 172 5.67 0.35 -25.39
C ASP A 172 6.37 -0.31 -24.19
N ILE A 173 6.49 -1.65 -24.22
CA ILE A 173 7.14 -2.42 -23.17
C ILE A 173 8.62 -2.07 -23.00
N GLU A 174 9.29 -1.59 -24.07
CA GLU A 174 10.70 -1.25 -24.01
C GLU A 174 10.96 0.04 -23.21
N GLN A 175 9.95 0.87 -23.04
CA GLN A 175 10.01 2.05 -22.17
C GLN A 175 9.76 1.71 -20.69
N VAL A 176 9.18 0.55 -20.39
CA VAL A 176 8.95 0.13 -19.00
C VAL A 176 10.27 -0.30 -18.37
N PRO A 177 10.71 0.30 -17.26
CA PRO A 177 11.93 -0.11 -16.58
C PRO A 177 11.97 -1.59 -16.25
N HIS A 178 13.15 -2.18 -16.29
CA HIS A 178 13.34 -3.58 -15.91
C HIS A 178 13.40 -3.80 -14.40
N HIS A 179 13.70 -2.74 -13.64
CA HIS A 179 13.96 -2.82 -12.21
C HIS A 179 13.15 -1.79 -11.43
N VAL A 180 12.85 -2.15 -10.19
CA VAL A 180 12.19 -1.29 -9.20
C VAL A 180 12.92 -1.40 -7.87
N ILE A 181 12.88 -0.33 -7.07
CA ILE A 181 13.11 -0.40 -5.63
C ILE A 181 11.76 -0.65 -4.98
N THR A 182 11.67 -1.58 -4.03
CA THR A 182 10.47 -1.80 -3.24
C THR A 182 10.82 -2.01 -1.78
N GLN A 183 10.00 -1.48 -0.86
CA GLN A 183 10.08 -1.87 0.53
C GLN A 183 9.97 -3.39 0.63
N GLY A 184 10.88 -4.02 1.37
CA GLY A 184 10.82 -5.44 1.64
C GLY A 184 9.69 -5.77 2.61
N ILE A 185 9.31 -7.06 2.68
CA ILE A 185 8.24 -7.50 3.59
C ILE A 185 8.60 -7.15 5.04
N GLY A 186 9.86 -7.36 5.45
CA GLY A 186 10.32 -6.98 6.79
C GLY A 186 10.21 -5.49 7.05
N THR A 187 10.52 -4.63 6.05
CA THR A 187 10.33 -3.16 6.15
C THR A 187 8.86 -2.81 6.29
N ILE A 188 7.98 -3.42 5.48
CA ILE A 188 6.52 -3.21 5.52
C ILE A 188 5.97 -3.60 6.90
N LEU A 189 6.40 -4.73 7.46
CA LEU A 189 5.95 -5.22 8.76
C LEU A 189 6.40 -4.34 9.95
N GLU A 190 7.30 -3.39 9.76
CA GLU A 190 7.68 -2.41 10.79
C GLU A 190 6.67 -1.24 10.93
N ALA A 191 5.72 -1.10 10.00
CA ALA A 191 4.64 -0.11 10.15
C ALA A 191 3.79 -0.41 11.38
N ARG A 192 3.20 0.62 12.01
CA ARG A 192 2.36 0.42 13.21
C ARG A 192 1.01 -0.20 12.90
N HIS A 193 0.47 0.10 11.73
CA HIS A 193 -0.77 -0.46 11.22
C HIS A 193 -0.60 -0.77 9.73
N LEU A 194 -0.96 -1.99 9.33
CA LEU A 194 -1.02 -2.41 7.93
C LEU A 194 -2.47 -2.46 7.48
N VAL A 195 -2.80 -1.79 6.39
CA VAL A 195 -4.13 -1.81 5.79
C VAL A 195 -4.03 -2.26 4.34
N LEU A 196 -4.57 -3.43 4.05
CA LEU A 196 -4.62 -3.98 2.71
C LEU A 196 -6.03 -3.82 2.16
N LEU A 197 -6.15 -3.25 0.96
CA LEU A 197 -7.40 -3.21 0.19
C LEU A 197 -7.30 -4.16 -0.99
N ALA A 198 -8.32 -5.02 -1.17
CA ALA A 198 -8.44 -5.88 -2.34
C ALA A 198 -9.88 -5.89 -2.86
N THR A 199 -10.06 -5.72 -4.16
CA THR A 199 -11.37 -5.64 -4.80
C THR A 199 -11.42 -6.46 -6.08
N GLY A 200 -12.59 -7.03 -6.35
CA GLY A 200 -12.87 -7.81 -7.56
C GLY A 200 -12.51 -9.29 -7.43
N GLU A 201 -13.21 -10.11 -8.20
CA GLU A 201 -13.11 -11.58 -8.18
C GLU A 201 -11.69 -12.09 -8.48
N GLY A 202 -10.94 -11.38 -9.33
CA GLY A 202 -9.55 -11.74 -9.66
C GLY A 202 -8.58 -11.74 -8.46
N LYS A 203 -9.00 -11.19 -7.31
CA LYS A 203 -8.21 -11.19 -6.07
C LYS A 203 -8.65 -12.28 -5.08
N ALA A 204 -9.74 -12.99 -5.33
CA ALA A 204 -10.34 -13.90 -4.37
C ALA A 204 -9.42 -15.04 -3.93
N ASP A 205 -8.62 -15.62 -4.84
CA ASP A 205 -7.66 -16.67 -4.49
C ASP A 205 -6.52 -16.13 -3.61
N ALA A 206 -5.94 -14.99 -3.98
CA ALA A 206 -4.88 -14.35 -3.23
C ALA A 206 -5.35 -13.93 -1.83
N VAL A 207 -6.58 -13.38 -1.72
CA VAL A 207 -7.20 -13.01 -0.45
C VAL A 207 -7.40 -14.25 0.43
N ALA A 208 -7.99 -15.33 -0.09
CA ALA A 208 -8.20 -16.56 0.67
C ALA A 208 -6.87 -17.16 1.18
N GLN A 209 -5.84 -17.17 0.35
CA GLN A 209 -4.51 -17.66 0.75
C GLN A 209 -3.83 -16.74 1.77
N THR A 210 -4.02 -15.42 1.64
CA THR A 210 -3.47 -14.43 2.57
C THR A 210 -4.08 -14.54 3.96
N VAL A 211 -5.40 -14.71 4.03
CA VAL A 211 -6.19 -14.62 5.27
C VAL A 211 -6.32 -15.99 5.96
N GLU A 212 -6.60 -17.04 5.20
CA GLU A 212 -6.93 -18.39 5.71
C GLU A 212 -5.84 -19.43 5.42
N GLY A 213 -4.89 -19.08 4.55
CA GLY A 213 -3.76 -19.96 4.23
C GLY A 213 -2.64 -19.89 5.27
N PRO A 214 -1.64 -20.79 5.17
CA PRO A 214 -0.46 -20.72 6.03
C PRO A 214 0.40 -19.50 5.70
N VAL A 215 1.12 -18.97 6.70
CA VAL A 215 2.18 -17.99 6.47
C VAL A 215 3.29 -18.63 5.65
N ALA A 216 3.48 -18.15 4.43
CA ALA A 216 4.46 -18.71 3.52
C ALA A 216 5.01 -17.64 2.57
N ALA A 217 6.31 -17.71 2.26
CA ALA A 217 6.92 -16.81 1.27
C ALA A 217 6.32 -16.97 -0.14
N LEU A 218 5.66 -18.09 -0.42
CA LEU A 218 4.94 -18.32 -1.68
C LEU A 218 3.75 -17.36 -1.85
N VAL A 219 3.16 -16.89 -0.74
CA VAL A 219 2.10 -15.89 -0.70
C VAL A 219 2.58 -14.74 0.19
N PRO A 220 3.32 -13.77 -0.33
CA PRO A 220 3.97 -12.71 0.46
C PRO A 220 3.02 -11.96 1.39
N ALA A 221 1.79 -11.68 0.94
CA ALA A 221 0.77 -11.02 1.76
C ALA A 221 0.37 -11.84 3.01
N SER A 222 0.61 -13.17 3.03
CA SER A 222 0.33 -13.99 4.21
C SER A 222 1.14 -13.56 5.44
N ALA A 223 2.25 -12.82 5.24
CA ALA A 223 3.04 -12.23 6.31
C ALA A 223 2.24 -11.24 7.19
N LEU A 224 1.15 -10.66 6.68
CA LEU A 224 0.25 -9.80 7.46
C LEU A 224 -0.33 -10.52 8.67
N GLN A 225 -0.45 -11.86 8.64
CA GLN A 225 -0.89 -12.67 9.79
C GLN A 225 0.06 -12.60 10.99
N LEU A 226 1.32 -12.26 10.77
CA LEU A 226 2.32 -12.08 11.84
C LEU A 226 2.27 -10.68 12.47
N HIS A 227 1.59 -9.74 11.82
CA HIS A 227 1.57 -8.36 12.28
C HIS A 227 0.53 -8.15 13.39
N PRO A 228 0.87 -7.48 14.51
CA PRO A 228 -0.05 -7.28 15.63
C PRO A 228 -1.27 -6.42 15.27
N HIS A 229 -1.15 -5.53 14.29
CA HIS A 229 -2.22 -4.64 13.85
C HIS A 229 -2.29 -4.60 12.31
N ALA A 230 -2.97 -5.56 11.71
CA ALA A 230 -3.23 -5.63 10.28
C ALA A 230 -4.73 -5.72 10.01
N THR A 231 -5.22 -4.90 9.09
CA THR A 231 -6.60 -4.90 8.61
C THR A 231 -6.62 -5.23 7.12
N VAL A 232 -7.41 -6.20 6.73
CA VAL A 232 -7.64 -6.60 5.33
C VAL A 232 -9.08 -6.23 4.97
N VAL A 233 -9.24 -5.22 4.11
CA VAL A 233 -10.54 -4.75 3.61
C VAL A 233 -10.75 -5.33 2.23
N VAL A 234 -11.86 -6.04 2.02
CA VAL A 234 -12.18 -6.71 0.77
C VAL A 234 -13.61 -6.43 0.35
N ASP A 235 -13.87 -6.32 -0.95
CA ASP A 235 -15.25 -6.32 -1.43
C ASP A 235 -15.84 -7.74 -1.47
N GLU A 236 -17.15 -7.85 -1.70
CA GLU A 236 -17.86 -9.12 -1.77
C GLU A 236 -17.26 -10.07 -2.83
N ALA A 237 -16.78 -9.52 -3.95
CA ALA A 237 -16.20 -10.32 -5.02
C ALA A 237 -14.82 -10.87 -4.63
N ALA A 238 -13.97 -10.07 -4.01
CA ALA A 238 -12.67 -10.52 -3.50
C ALA A 238 -12.81 -11.47 -2.29
N ALA A 239 -13.91 -11.35 -1.51
CA ALA A 239 -14.22 -12.24 -0.39
C ALA A 239 -14.82 -13.60 -0.80
N SER A 240 -15.18 -13.78 -2.08
CA SER A 240 -16.00 -14.92 -2.56
C SER A 240 -15.43 -16.32 -2.27
N LYS A 241 -14.13 -16.43 -2.00
CA LYS A 241 -13.46 -17.71 -1.66
C LYS A 241 -13.08 -17.84 -0.18
N LEU A 242 -13.44 -16.88 0.66
CA LEU A 242 -13.25 -16.96 2.11
C LEU A 242 -14.24 -17.98 2.71
N LYS A 243 -13.71 -18.95 3.43
CA LYS A 243 -14.50 -19.97 4.13
C LYS A 243 -15.11 -19.43 5.42
N LEU A 244 -14.47 -18.44 6.03
CA LEU A 244 -14.86 -17.80 7.29
C LEU A 244 -15.54 -16.44 7.08
N ALA A 245 -16.09 -16.17 5.89
CA ALA A 245 -16.71 -14.89 5.56
C ALA A 245 -17.78 -14.46 6.58
N ASP A 246 -18.67 -15.38 6.99
CA ASP A 246 -19.72 -15.08 7.97
C ASP A 246 -19.15 -14.77 9.36
N TYR A 247 -18.07 -15.45 9.76
CA TYR A 247 -17.35 -15.14 10.99
C TYR A 247 -16.76 -13.73 10.94
N PHE A 248 -16.12 -13.33 9.83
CA PHE A 248 -15.56 -11.99 9.69
C PHE A 248 -16.63 -10.90 9.71
N ARG A 249 -17.76 -11.12 9.02
CA ARG A 249 -18.90 -10.19 9.08
C ARG A 249 -19.42 -10.02 10.51
N HIS A 250 -19.63 -11.16 11.20
CA HIS A 250 -20.12 -11.13 12.57
C HIS A 250 -19.17 -10.38 13.51
N THR A 251 -17.87 -10.71 13.49
CA THR A 251 -16.89 -10.09 14.38
C THR A 251 -16.71 -8.59 14.13
N PHE A 252 -16.82 -8.16 12.87
CA PHE A 252 -16.77 -6.73 12.54
C PHE A 252 -18.05 -6.00 12.98
N ALA A 253 -19.23 -6.59 12.79
CA ALA A 253 -20.50 -6.02 13.19
C ALA A 253 -20.63 -5.83 14.72
N GLU A 254 -20.09 -6.77 15.50
CA GLU A 254 -20.12 -6.76 16.95
C GLU A 254 -18.91 -6.03 17.58
N LYS A 255 -18.05 -5.46 16.75
CA LYS A 255 -16.86 -4.75 17.20
C LYS A 255 -17.22 -3.53 18.02
N PRO A 256 -16.56 -3.30 19.19
CA PRO A 256 -16.77 -2.09 19.95
C PRO A 256 -16.46 -0.83 19.13
N GLY A 257 -17.40 0.13 19.09
CA GLY A 257 -17.28 1.31 18.22
C GLY A 257 -16.07 2.20 18.48
N TRP A 258 -15.38 2.01 19.63
CA TRP A 258 -14.14 2.74 19.94
C TRP A 258 -12.89 2.15 19.30
N GLN A 259 -12.94 0.94 18.77
CA GLN A 259 -11.75 0.27 18.21
C GLN A 259 -11.30 0.83 16.85
N GLY A 260 -12.21 1.38 16.05
CA GLY A 260 -11.88 1.79 14.69
C GLY A 260 -11.38 0.60 13.84
N ILE A 261 -10.76 0.84 12.71
CA ILE A 261 -10.04 -0.18 11.94
C ILE A 261 -8.56 -0.16 12.29
#